data_978c2f0dc1aba58f3ccb31798a733b24
#
_entry.id   978c2f0dc1aba58f3ccb31798a733b24
#
_cell.length_a   1.000
_cell.length_b   1.000
_cell.length_c   1.000
_cell.angle_alpha   90.00
_cell.angle_beta   90.00
_cell.angle_gamma   90.00
#
_symmetry.space_group_name_H-M   'P 1'
#
loop_
_entity.id
_entity.type
_entity.pdbx_description
1 polymer ?
#
loop_
_entity_poly.entity_id
_entity_poly.type
_entity_poly.pdbx_seq_one_letter_code
_entity_poly.pdbx_strand_id
1 'polypeptide(L)'
;MKHTSRTLFKTTAVFVLLALASLGAQAKEVKLLAIGNSFAWSLNTYLPKVANSVDDCKLVFKVAAFGGCELSRHWKYISQEEADPAKKIYFNGKRTLRDILKDTQWDIITIQQASHESWRPETYFPYAQNIVDFIKKYRPGAKIAIQQTWSYRSDCALLKKWKFDNSEMFKRAQSAYNTAAQKLGLEQIPTGIAVQLARETLPEKFAAPAKGELATYHYPDLPRQAGDIVGKYFWQKNKEGEMQLKTDCIHLNNYGEYLQACVWFAFLFDRPATDITYTPPNMSEARAKKFRQIADQSIAQIRQTNINNTQK
;
A
#
# COMPACT_ATOMS: atom_id res chain seq x y z
N MET A 1 -23.38 32.50 86.97
CA MET A 1 -24.10 32.70 85.67
C MET A 1 -23.08 32.65 84.55
N LYS A 2 -23.00 31.54 83.80
CA LYS A 2 -22.05 31.33 82.71
C LYS A 2 -22.91 31.15 81.43
N HIS A 3 -22.82 32.11 80.52
CA HIS A 3 -23.42 32.01 79.19
C HIS A 3 -22.49 31.20 78.26
N THR A 4 -22.96 30.08 77.78
CA THR A 4 -22.30 29.28 76.75
C THR A 4 -22.91 29.63 75.40
N SER A 5 -22.13 30.31 74.55
CA SER A 5 -22.46 30.60 73.18
C SER A 5 -22.14 29.37 72.31
N ARG A 6 -23.15 28.79 71.63
CA ARG A 6 -22.99 27.73 70.63
C ARG A 6 -22.80 28.33 69.24
N THR A 7 -21.62 28.25 68.70
CA THR A 7 -21.31 28.60 67.31
C THR A 7 -21.73 27.47 66.38
N LEU A 8 -22.65 27.75 65.49
CA LEU A 8 -23.16 26.87 64.44
C LEU A 8 -22.25 26.93 63.24
N PHE A 9 -21.47 25.88 62.96
CA PHE A 9 -20.72 25.76 61.68
C PHE A 9 -21.67 25.29 60.59
N LYS A 10 -21.91 26.15 59.59
CA LYS A 10 -22.60 25.80 58.36
C LYS A 10 -21.57 25.27 57.38
N THR A 11 -21.58 23.95 57.16
CA THR A 11 -20.78 23.32 56.14
C THR A 11 -21.47 23.47 54.80
N THR A 12 -20.94 24.34 53.94
CA THR A 12 -21.38 24.48 52.53
C THR A 12 -20.65 23.42 51.70
N ALA A 13 -21.38 22.39 51.27
CA ALA A 13 -20.89 21.39 50.34
C ALA A 13 -20.87 22.01 48.93
N VAL A 14 -19.67 22.24 48.39
CA VAL A 14 -19.48 22.63 46.98
C VAL A 14 -19.47 21.36 46.15
N PHE A 15 -20.56 21.11 45.39
CA PHE A 15 -20.60 20.13 44.34
C PHE A 15 -19.85 20.64 43.12
N VAL A 16 -18.62 20.21 42.90
CA VAL A 16 -17.91 20.39 41.63
C VAL A 16 -18.46 19.39 40.65
N LEU A 17 -19.35 19.81 39.73
CA LEU A 17 -19.72 19.00 38.53
C LEU A 17 -18.52 18.98 37.58
N LEU A 18 -17.78 17.88 37.57
CA LEU A 18 -16.85 17.54 36.51
C LEU A 18 -17.68 17.19 35.26
N ALA A 19 -17.93 18.15 34.38
CA ALA A 19 -18.38 17.92 33.02
C ALA A 19 -17.22 17.25 32.28
N LEU A 20 -17.21 15.95 32.21
CA LEU A 20 -16.43 15.18 31.23
C LEU A 20 -16.95 15.54 29.85
N ALA A 21 -16.38 16.59 29.25
CA ALA A 21 -16.53 16.81 27.82
C ALA A 21 -15.86 15.61 27.12
N SER A 22 -16.65 14.63 26.72
CA SER A 22 -16.24 13.65 25.74
C SER A 22 -15.95 14.43 24.45
N LEU A 23 -14.70 14.85 24.25
CA LEU A 23 -14.19 15.25 22.96
C LEU A 23 -14.34 14.01 22.08
N GLY A 24 -15.47 13.88 21.39
CA GLY A 24 -15.64 12.90 20.33
C GLY A 24 -14.47 13.10 19.37
N ALA A 25 -13.59 12.10 19.26
CA ALA A 25 -12.48 12.17 18.33
C ALA A 25 -13.06 12.41 16.94
N GLN A 26 -12.78 13.58 16.37
CA GLN A 26 -13.24 13.91 15.03
C GLN A 26 -12.67 12.89 14.06
N ALA A 27 -13.54 12.28 13.24
CA ALA A 27 -13.12 11.29 12.26
C ALA A 27 -11.97 11.83 11.39
N LYS A 28 -10.84 11.11 11.38
CA LYS A 28 -9.69 11.44 10.53
C LYS A 28 -10.00 11.07 9.09
N GLU A 29 -10.34 12.04 8.26
CA GLU A 29 -10.48 11.85 6.82
C GLU A 29 -9.10 11.95 6.15
N VAL A 30 -8.75 10.97 5.33
CA VAL A 30 -7.54 10.96 4.50
C VAL A 30 -7.93 10.93 3.03
N LYS A 31 -7.45 11.91 2.25
CA LYS A 31 -7.63 12.01 0.81
C LYS A 31 -6.37 11.57 0.11
N LEU A 32 -6.42 10.39 -0.50
CA LEU A 32 -5.29 9.70 -1.13
C LEU A 32 -5.41 9.69 -2.64
N LEU A 33 -4.35 10.13 -3.32
CA LEU A 33 -4.13 9.87 -4.74
C LEU A 33 -2.94 8.93 -4.93
N ALA A 34 -3.16 7.74 -5.50
CA ALA A 34 -2.09 6.82 -5.85
C ALA A 34 -1.76 6.92 -7.35
N ILE A 35 -0.56 7.39 -7.68
CA ILE A 35 -0.02 7.45 -9.05
C ILE A 35 0.87 6.22 -9.23
N GLY A 36 0.54 5.34 -10.22
CA GLY A 36 1.30 4.10 -10.37
C GLY A 36 0.84 3.20 -11.50
N ASN A 37 0.78 1.92 -11.21
CA ASN A 37 0.45 0.86 -12.18
C ASN A 37 -0.51 -0.18 -11.57
N SER A 38 -0.54 -1.41 -12.11
CA SER A 38 -1.40 -2.47 -11.59
C SER A 38 -1.21 -2.76 -10.10
N PHE A 39 -0.04 -2.49 -9.54
CA PHE A 39 0.24 -2.65 -8.11
C PHE A 39 -0.46 -1.59 -7.24
N ALA A 40 -0.86 -0.47 -7.81
CA ALA A 40 -1.74 0.49 -7.14
C ALA A 40 -3.22 0.10 -7.32
N TRP A 41 -3.60 -0.54 -8.43
CA TRP A 41 -4.98 -1.01 -8.62
C TRP A 41 -5.40 -2.06 -7.59
N SER A 42 -4.48 -2.90 -7.12
CA SER A 42 -4.77 -3.92 -6.09
C SER A 42 -5.31 -3.34 -4.78
N LEU A 43 -5.02 -2.06 -4.49
CA LEU A 43 -5.57 -1.35 -3.33
C LEU A 43 -7.10 -1.24 -3.35
N ASN A 44 -7.72 -1.19 -4.54
CA ASN A 44 -9.17 -1.09 -4.67
C ASN A 44 -9.93 -2.27 -4.05
N THR A 45 -9.29 -3.43 -3.93
CA THR A 45 -9.93 -4.65 -3.43
C THR A 45 -10.28 -4.53 -1.95
N TYR A 46 -9.36 -4.06 -1.12
CA TYR A 46 -9.54 -4.08 0.33
C TYR A 46 -9.28 -2.76 1.05
N LEU A 47 -8.49 -1.82 0.53
CA LEU A 47 -8.13 -0.62 1.27
C LEU A 47 -9.35 0.20 1.74
N PRO A 48 -10.40 0.45 0.92
CA PRO A 48 -11.59 1.13 1.40
C PRO A 48 -12.34 0.36 2.49
N LYS A 49 -12.41 -0.98 2.38
CA LYS A 49 -13.08 -1.83 3.37
C LYS A 49 -12.33 -1.85 4.70
N VAL A 50 -11.00 -1.93 4.62
CA VAL A 50 -10.10 -1.88 5.78
C VAL A 50 -10.23 -0.53 6.49
N ALA A 51 -10.14 0.58 5.76
CA ALA A 51 -10.27 1.91 6.35
C ALA A 51 -11.65 2.12 7.02
N ASN A 52 -12.74 1.73 6.34
CA ASN A 52 -14.10 1.87 6.85
C ASN A 52 -14.44 0.91 8.00
N SER A 53 -13.58 -0.05 8.33
CA SER A 53 -13.79 -0.98 9.43
C SER A 53 -13.25 -0.47 10.77
N VAL A 54 -12.63 0.68 10.77
CA VAL A 54 -12.10 1.32 11.98
C VAL A 54 -12.86 2.61 12.21
N ASP A 55 -13.46 2.74 13.38
CA ASP A 55 -14.18 3.94 13.75
C ASP A 55 -13.25 5.16 13.62
N ASP A 56 -13.82 6.32 13.27
CA ASP A 56 -13.12 7.57 13.07
C ASP A 56 -12.08 7.58 11.92
N CYS A 57 -12.08 6.57 11.03
CA CYS A 57 -11.26 6.56 9.83
C CYS A 57 -12.12 6.67 8.57
N LYS A 58 -11.86 7.71 7.76
CA LYS A 58 -12.52 7.90 6.46
C LYS A 58 -11.48 8.01 5.37
N LEU A 59 -11.71 7.35 4.24
CA LEU A 59 -10.81 7.37 3.10
C LEU A 59 -11.51 7.88 1.85
N VAL A 60 -10.98 8.94 1.28
CA VAL A 60 -11.25 9.37 -0.11
C VAL A 60 -10.08 8.90 -0.96
N PHE A 61 -10.34 8.02 -1.93
CA PHE A 61 -9.27 7.31 -2.63
C PHE A 61 -9.45 7.34 -4.13
N LYS A 62 -8.39 7.68 -4.86
CA LYS A 62 -8.32 7.63 -6.31
C LYS A 62 -6.99 7.05 -6.79
N VAL A 63 -7.04 6.26 -7.86
CA VAL A 63 -5.84 5.66 -8.49
C VAL A 63 -5.68 6.23 -9.89
N ALA A 64 -4.55 6.88 -10.16
CA ALA A 64 -4.12 7.36 -11.47
C ALA A 64 -3.02 6.43 -12.01
N ALA A 65 -3.40 5.37 -12.71
CA ALA A 65 -2.48 4.29 -13.06
C ALA A 65 -2.73 3.71 -14.45
N PHE A 66 -1.68 3.08 -15.00
CA PHE A 66 -1.73 2.27 -16.22
C PHE A 66 -0.99 0.95 -16.00
N GLY A 67 -1.38 -0.10 -16.70
CA GLY A 67 -0.72 -1.40 -16.58
C GLY A 67 0.78 -1.30 -16.87
N GLY A 68 1.62 -1.80 -15.94
CA GLY A 68 3.08 -1.80 -16.04
C GLY A 68 3.72 -0.43 -16.27
N CYS A 69 3.11 0.67 -15.82
CA CYS A 69 3.61 2.02 -16.07
C CYS A 69 4.82 2.34 -15.20
N GLU A 70 5.92 2.64 -15.85
CA GLU A 70 7.17 3.09 -15.24
C GLU A 70 7.09 4.59 -14.90
N LEU A 71 7.95 5.05 -14.00
CA LEU A 71 8.12 6.48 -13.70
C LEU A 71 8.46 7.30 -14.96
N SER A 72 9.30 6.76 -15.84
CA SER A 72 9.63 7.37 -17.13
C SER A 72 8.41 7.58 -18.03
N ARG A 73 7.50 6.59 -18.05
CA ARG A 73 6.28 6.66 -18.86
C ARG A 73 5.25 7.62 -18.26
N HIS A 74 5.11 7.67 -16.94
CA HIS A 74 4.31 8.71 -16.27
C HIS A 74 4.83 10.11 -16.60
N TRP A 75 6.15 10.31 -16.51
CA TRP A 75 6.76 11.60 -16.85
C TRP A 75 6.53 11.96 -18.33
N LYS A 76 6.68 11.00 -19.24
CA LYS A 76 6.36 11.21 -20.67
C LYS A 76 4.91 11.67 -20.86
N TYR A 77 3.95 11.07 -20.18
CA TYR A 77 2.54 11.45 -20.27
C TYR A 77 2.29 12.86 -19.73
N ILE A 78 2.86 13.18 -18.58
CA ILE A 78 2.80 14.52 -17.98
C ILE A 78 3.37 15.55 -18.96
N SER A 79 4.56 15.31 -19.51
CA SER A 79 5.22 16.21 -20.44
C SER A 79 4.38 16.44 -21.72
N GLN A 80 3.71 15.41 -22.22
CA GLN A 80 2.82 15.53 -23.36
C GLN A 80 1.57 16.36 -23.05
N GLU A 81 1.00 16.20 -21.86
CA GLU A 81 -0.16 16.98 -21.40
C GLU A 81 0.20 18.45 -21.10
N GLU A 82 1.42 18.72 -20.65
CA GLU A 82 1.89 20.10 -20.43
C GLU A 82 2.24 20.81 -21.75
N ALA A 83 2.72 20.08 -22.75
CA ALA A 83 3.03 20.63 -24.08
C ALA A 83 1.76 20.91 -24.91
N ASP A 84 0.70 20.13 -24.71
CA ASP A 84 -0.58 20.26 -25.41
C ASP A 84 -1.75 20.22 -24.42
N PRO A 85 -2.32 21.37 -24.04
CA PRO A 85 -3.44 21.44 -23.10
C PRO A 85 -4.72 20.70 -23.54
N ALA A 86 -4.89 20.40 -24.81
CA ALA A 86 -6.01 19.62 -25.33
C ALA A 86 -5.81 18.11 -25.11
N LYS A 87 -4.57 17.68 -24.89
CA LYS A 87 -4.22 16.28 -24.71
C LYS A 87 -4.53 15.82 -23.28
N LYS A 88 -5.36 14.78 -23.19
CA LYS A 88 -5.74 14.14 -21.93
C LYS A 88 -5.38 12.67 -22.02
N ILE A 89 -4.61 12.14 -21.08
CA ILE A 89 -4.10 10.76 -21.13
C ILE A 89 -4.69 9.90 -20.01
N TYR A 90 -4.83 10.46 -18.81
CA TYR A 90 -5.34 9.74 -17.65
C TYR A 90 -6.84 9.45 -17.76
N PHE A 91 -7.31 8.41 -17.07
CA PHE A 91 -8.71 7.98 -17.04
C PHE A 91 -9.30 7.80 -18.46
N ASN A 92 -8.62 6.97 -19.27
CA ASN A 92 -9.00 6.67 -20.66
C ASN A 92 -9.14 7.94 -21.52
N GLY A 93 -8.19 8.85 -21.42
CA GLY A 93 -8.16 10.06 -22.23
C GLY A 93 -9.14 11.16 -21.80
N LYS A 94 -9.66 11.08 -20.57
CA LYS A 94 -10.66 12.06 -20.08
C LYS A 94 -10.06 13.18 -19.23
N ARG A 95 -8.91 12.96 -18.61
CA ARG A 95 -8.29 13.86 -17.64
C ARG A 95 -6.80 14.01 -17.86
N THR A 96 -6.25 15.16 -17.49
CA THR A 96 -4.81 15.32 -17.29
C THR A 96 -4.43 15.00 -15.84
N LEU A 97 -3.16 14.65 -15.57
CA LEU A 97 -2.71 14.49 -14.19
C LEU A 97 -2.83 15.82 -13.42
N ARG A 98 -2.57 16.95 -14.07
CA ARG A 98 -2.77 18.29 -13.49
C ARG A 98 -4.20 18.50 -12.99
N ASP A 99 -5.21 18.13 -13.78
CA ASP A 99 -6.61 18.25 -13.37
C ASP A 99 -6.91 17.37 -12.16
N ILE A 100 -6.42 16.13 -12.15
CA ILE A 100 -6.60 15.20 -11.04
C ILE A 100 -5.95 15.74 -9.75
N LEU A 101 -4.77 16.34 -9.86
CA LEU A 101 -4.09 16.96 -8.72
C LEU A 101 -4.89 18.13 -8.16
N LYS A 102 -5.61 18.89 -8.99
CA LYS A 102 -6.41 20.05 -8.59
C LYS A 102 -7.81 19.70 -8.11
N ASP A 103 -8.36 18.53 -8.44
CA ASP A 103 -9.74 18.13 -8.11
C ASP A 103 -10.05 18.15 -6.62
N THR A 104 -9.08 17.77 -5.83
CA THR A 104 -9.26 17.52 -4.40
C THR A 104 -8.08 18.06 -3.63
N GLN A 105 -8.31 18.48 -2.38
CA GLN A 105 -7.23 18.77 -1.46
C GLN A 105 -6.63 17.45 -0.96
N TRP A 106 -5.81 16.82 -1.82
CA TRP A 106 -5.15 15.56 -1.48
C TRP A 106 -4.23 15.74 -0.28
N ASP A 107 -4.40 14.92 0.74
CA ASP A 107 -3.53 14.91 1.92
C ASP A 107 -2.25 14.16 1.62
N ILE A 108 -2.37 13.02 0.93
CA ILE A 108 -1.26 12.15 0.57
C ILE A 108 -1.32 11.81 -0.91
N ILE A 109 -0.19 11.94 -1.59
CA ILE A 109 -0.01 11.51 -2.98
C ILE A 109 1.13 10.51 -3.03
N THR A 110 0.92 9.35 -3.65
CA THR A 110 1.97 8.35 -3.75
C THR A 110 2.45 8.14 -5.16
N ILE A 111 3.73 7.83 -5.30
CA ILE A 111 4.36 7.38 -6.55
C ILE A 111 4.97 5.99 -6.35
N GLN A 112 5.18 5.24 -7.43
CA GLN A 112 5.86 3.95 -7.39
C GLN A 112 6.55 3.66 -8.72
N GLN A 113 7.64 2.89 -8.71
CA GLN A 113 8.23 2.37 -9.92
C GLN A 113 7.47 1.12 -10.40
N ALA A 114 7.51 0.82 -11.69
CA ALA A 114 7.03 -0.46 -12.21
C ALA A 114 7.88 -1.61 -11.67
N SER A 115 7.23 -2.73 -11.35
CA SER A 115 7.89 -3.83 -10.65
C SER A 115 9.08 -4.45 -11.41
N HIS A 116 9.02 -4.47 -12.75
CA HIS A 116 10.12 -4.95 -13.59
C HIS A 116 11.33 -3.99 -13.67
N GLU A 117 11.16 -2.74 -13.23
CA GLU A 117 12.20 -1.73 -13.10
C GLU A 117 12.54 -1.41 -11.63
N SER A 118 11.77 -1.93 -10.67
CA SER A 118 11.87 -1.53 -9.26
C SER A 118 13.21 -1.86 -8.59
N TRP A 119 13.92 -2.85 -9.11
CA TRP A 119 15.22 -3.31 -8.65
C TRP A 119 16.40 -2.63 -9.35
N ARG A 120 16.12 -1.67 -10.26
CA ARG A 120 17.09 -0.94 -11.10
C ARG A 120 17.15 0.52 -10.68
N PRO A 121 18.07 0.94 -9.81
CA PRO A 121 18.12 2.29 -9.26
C PRO A 121 18.28 3.38 -10.32
N GLU A 122 18.95 3.08 -11.45
CA GLU A 122 19.15 4.01 -12.56
C GLU A 122 17.85 4.41 -13.26
N THR A 123 16.75 3.65 -13.10
CA THR A 123 15.47 3.93 -13.76
C THR A 123 14.59 4.91 -13.00
N TYR A 124 14.98 5.30 -11.79
CA TYR A 124 14.19 6.22 -10.97
C TYR A 124 14.41 7.68 -11.36
N PHE A 125 15.64 8.05 -11.64
CA PHE A 125 16.00 9.45 -11.93
C PHE A 125 16.29 9.65 -13.42
N PRO A 126 15.93 10.85 -14.00
CA PRO A 126 15.35 12.02 -13.29
C PRO A 126 13.85 11.94 -13.04
N TYR A 127 13.16 10.89 -13.47
CA TYR A 127 11.71 10.83 -13.60
C TYR A 127 10.97 10.97 -12.26
N ALA A 128 11.44 10.33 -11.20
CA ALA A 128 10.86 10.44 -9.88
C ALA A 128 10.92 11.88 -9.35
N GLN A 129 12.05 12.56 -9.51
CA GLN A 129 12.19 13.97 -9.12
C GLN A 129 11.22 14.85 -9.92
N ASN A 130 11.20 14.70 -11.24
CA ASN A 130 10.32 15.49 -12.10
C ASN A 130 8.83 15.33 -11.73
N ILE A 131 8.39 14.10 -11.40
CA ILE A 131 7.02 13.84 -10.96
C ILE A 131 6.75 14.47 -9.60
N VAL A 132 7.69 14.38 -8.66
CA VAL A 132 7.57 15.02 -7.33
C VAL A 132 7.47 16.53 -7.47
N ASP A 133 8.29 17.15 -8.31
CA ASP A 133 8.25 18.59 -8.54
C ASP A 133 6.94 19.02 -9.21
N PHE A 134 6.45 18.23 -10.15
CA PHE A 134 5.15 18.43 -10.77
C PHE A 134 3.99 18.34 -9.75
N ILE A 135 4.03 17.36 -8.85
CA ILE A 135 3.05 17.25 -7.77
C ILE A 135 3.12 18.48 -6.86
N LYS A 136 4.32 18.86 -6.41
CA LYS A 136 4.52 20.04 -5.55
C LYS A 136 4.03 21.34 -6.20
N LYS A 137 4.21 21.49 -7.52
CA LYS A 137 3.71 22.64 -8.27
C LYS A 137 2.20 22.81 -8.16
N TYR A 138 1.43 21.73 -8.22
CA TYR A 138 -0.03 21.78 -8.22
C TYR A 138 -0.69 21.42 -6.90
N ARG A 139 0.04 20.79 -5.98
CA ARG A 139 -0.41 20.36 -4.65
C ARG A 139 0.71 20.54 -3.61
N PRO A 140 1.15 21.76 -3.33
CA PRO A 140 2.30 22.01 -2.44
C PRO A 140 2.07 21.54 -0.99
N GLY A 141 0.81 21.46 -0.53
CA GLY A 141 0.48 21.01 0.82
C GLY A 141 0.32 19.49 0.98
N ALA A 142 0.36 18.73 -0.10
CA ALA A 142 0.23 17.27 0.00
C ALA A 142 1.54 16.62 0.47
N LYS A 143 1.41 15.66 1.39
CA LYS A 143 2.51 14.74 1.71
C LYS A 143 2.73 13.82 0.52
N ILE A 144 3.97 13.70 0.06
CA ILE A 144 4.32 12.76 -1.02
C ILE A 144 5.04 11.57 -0.40
N ALA A 145 4.65 10.35 -0.79
CA ALA A 145 5.28 9.11 -0.35
C ALA A 145 5.58 8.19 -1.54
N ILE A 146 6.53 7.29 -1.36
CA ILE A 146 6.86 6.29 -2.39
C ILE A 146 6.45 4.90 -1.91
N GLN A 147 5.65 4.19 -2.72
CA GLN A 147 5.29 2.80 -2.43
C GLN A 147 6.41 1.87 -2.85
N GLN A 148 6.97 1.13 -1.90
CA GLN A 148 7.88 0.04 -2.18
C GLN A 148 7.09 -1.16 -2.74
N THR A 149 7.46 -1.63 -3.93
CA THR A 149 6.87 -2.82 -4.54
C THR A 149 7.54 -4.10 -4.01
N TRP A 150 6.94 -5.24 -4.29
CA TRP A 150 7.37 -6.56 -3.83
C TRP A 150 8.10 -7.35 -4.92
N SER A 151 8.85 -8.36 -4.51
CA SER A 151 9.47 -9.31 -5.42
C SER A 151 8.47 -10.35 -5.93
N TYR A 152 8.72 -10.86 -7.13
CA TYR A 152 7.89 -11.86 -7.78
C TYR A 152 7.90 -13.20 -7.04
N ARG A 153 6.96 -14.09 -7.35
CA ARG A 153 6.96 -15.45 -6.84
C ARG A 153 8.15 -16.24 -7.45
N SER A 154 8.68 -17.20 -6.70
CA SER A 154 9.94 -17.90 -7.05
C SER A 154 9.92 -18.63 -8.38
N ASP A 155 8.74 -19.02 -8.88
CA ASP A 155 8.57 -19.69 -10.18
C ASP A 155 8.53 -18.75 -11.39
N CYS A 156 8.59 -17.43 -11.16
CA CYS A 156 8.46 -16.45 -12.22
C CYS A 156 9.62 -16.52 -13.23
N ALA A 157 9.29 -16.75 -14.51
CA ALA A 157 10.27 -16.89 -15.58
C ALA A 157 11.16 -15.63 -15.75
N LEU A 158 10.67 -14.45 -15.38
CA LEU A 158 11.45 -13.21 -15.43
C LEU A 158 12.64 -13.22 -14.47
N LEU A 159 12.51 -13.83 -13.29
CA LEU A 159 13.63 -13.97 -12.35
C LEU A 159 14.77 -14.77 -12.98
N LYS A 160 14.44 -15.90 -13.65
CA LYS A 160 15.43 -16.70 -14.39
C LYS A 160 16.09 -15.91 -15.53
N LYS A 161 15.28 -15.13 -16.27
CA LYS A 161 15.80 -14.25 -17.34
C LYS A 161 16.76 -13.20 -16.77
N TRP A 162 16.50 -12.67 -15.60
CA TRP A 162 17.35 -11.68 -14.92
C TRP A 162 18.52 -12.30 -14.15
N LYS A 163 18.58 -13.64 -14.06
CA LYS A 163 19.65 -14.42 -13.41
C LYS A 163 19.74 -14.16 -11.90
N PHE A 164 18.61 -14.00 -11.23
CA PHE A 164 18.51 -13.94 -9.78
C PHE A 164 17.17 -14.51 -9.29
N ASP A 165 17.06 -14.77 -8.00
CA ASP A 165 15.85 -15.28 -7.36
C ASP A 165 14.98 -14.16 -6.78
N ASN A 166 13.86 -14.53 -6.15
CA ASN A 166 12.95 -13.57 -5.54
C ASN A 166 13.53 -12.88 -4.30
N SER A 167 14.44 -13.53 -3.57
CA SER A 167 15.14 -12.92 -2.42
C SER A 167 16.09 -11.83 -2.88
N GLU A 168 16.85 -12.10 -3.93
CA GLU A 168 17.74 -11.10 -4.53
C GLU A 168 16.94 -9.95 -5.16
N MET A 169 15.82 -10.24 -5.84
CA MET A 169 14.93 -9.17 -6.32
C MET A 169 14.45 -8.27 -5.19
N PHE A 170 14.04 -8.85 -4.05
CA PHE A 170 13.62 -8.07 -2.89
C PHE A 170 14.74 -7.16 -2.38
N LYS A 171 15.95 -7.69 -2.17
CA LYS A 171 17.11 -6.91 -1.69
C LYS A 171 17.43 -5.73 -2.61
N ARG A 172 17.47 -5.97 -3.92
CA ARG A 172 17.74 -4.92 -4.92
C ARG A 172 16.63 -3.87 -4.95
N ALA A 173 15.37 -4.28 -4.97
CA ALA A 173 14.24 -3.35 -4.94
C ALA A 173 14.25 -2.52 -3.65
N GLN A 174 14.46 -3.14 -2.49
CA GLN A 174 14.57 -2.44 -1.22
C GLN A 174 15.69 -1.39 -1.25
N SER A 175 16.88 -1.75 -1.74
CA SER A 175 18.00 -0.82 -1.88
C SER A 175 17.67 0.35 -2.81
N ALA A 176 17.05 0.09 -3.97
CA ALA A 176 16.68 1.12 -4.94
C ALA A 176 15.63 2.09 -4.36
N TYR A 177 14.61 1.56 -3.68
CA TYR A 177 13.58 2.40 -3.01
C TYR A 177 14.16 3.20 -1.84
N ASN A 178 15.06 2.64 -1.04
CA ASN A 178 15.74 3.37 0.03
C ASN A 178 16.54 4.55 -0.54
N THR A 179 17.32 4.31 -1.59
CA THR A 179 18.07 5.36 -2.28
C THR A 179 17.15 6.44 -2.86
N ALA A 180 16.07 6.04 -3.52
CA ALA A 180 15.13 6.99 -4.10
C ALA A 180 14.42 7.83 -3.02
N ALA A 181 13.92 7.19 -1.97
CA ALA A 181 13.25 7.87 -0.86
C ALA A 181 14.19 8.87 -0.16
N GLN A 182 15.42 8.47 0.11
CA GLN A 182 16.42 9.35 0.73
C GLN A 182 16.72 10.57 -0.15
N LYS A 183 16.99 10.36 -1.45
CA LYS A 183 17.30 11.47 -2.39
C LYS A 183 16.13 12.44 -2.57
N LEU A 184 14.89 11.96 -2.50
CA LEU A 184 13.68 12.76 -2.68
C LEU A 184 13.13 13.34 -1.38
N GLY A 185 13.65 12.92 -0.22
CA GLY A 185 13.10 13.28 1.09
C GLY A 185 11.69 12.73 1.32
N LEU A 186 11.40 11.52 0.83
CA LEU A 186 10.07 10.90 0.90
C LEU A 186 10.03 9.78 1.92
N GLU A 187 8.87 9.60 2.55
CA GLU A 187 8.59 8.39 3.31
C GLU A 187 8.23 7.22 2.39
N GLN A 188 8.53 6.00 2.84
CA GLN A 188 8.19 4.78 2.10
C GLN A 188 6.99 4.07 2.72
N ILE A 189 6.11 3.56 1.87
CA ILE A 189 5.08 2.58 2.25
C ILE A 189 5.67 1.18 2.04
N PRO A 190 5.93 0.41 3.11
CA PRO A 190 6.81 -0.75 3.07
C PRO A 190 6.09 -2.04 2.64
N THR A 191 5.29 -2.00 1.57
CA THR A 191 4.54 -3.18 1.10
C THR A 191 5.48 -4.34 0.72
N GLY A 192 6.62 -4.05 0.10
CA GLY A 192 7.62 -5.08 -0.25
C GLY A 192 8.21 -5.77 0.98
N ILE A 193 8.50 -5.01 2.04
CA ILE A 193 8.94 -5.55 3.33
C ILE A 193 7.86 -6.46 3.93
N ALA A 194 6.61 -6.03 3.93
CA ALA A 194 5.50 -6.82 4.46
C ALA A 194 5.32 -8.15 3.71
N VAL A 195 5.43 -8.13 2.38
CA VAL A 195 5.39 -9.35 1.56
C VAL A 195 6.53 -10.30 1.91
N GLN A 196 7.74 -9.77 2.11
CA GLN A 196 8.88 -10.57 2.49
C GLN A 196 8.72 -11.18 3.89
N LEU A 197 8.27 -10.40 4.87
CA LEU A 197 7.95 -10.88 6.22
C LEU A 197 6.88 -11.98 6.20
N ALA A 198 5.86 -11.84 5.35
CA ALA A 198 4.85 -12.88 5.18
C ALA A 198 5.46 -14.19 4.66
N ARG A 199 6.31 -14.13 3.64
CA ARG A 199 7.03 -15.30 3.13
C ARG A 199 7.89 -16.01 4.17
N GLU A 200 8.53 -15.24 5.06
CA GLU A 200 9.40 -15.76 6.11
C GLU A 200 8.61 -16.37 7.27
N THR A 201 7.50 -15.76 7.64
CA THR A 201 6.76 -16.10 8.88
C THR A 201 5.57 -17.03 8.68
N LEU A 202 5.02 -17.13 7.46
CA LEU A 202 3.94 -18.09 7.20
C LEU A 202 4.48 -19.53 7.24
N PRO A 203 3.74 -20.46 7.88
CA PRO A 203 4.21 -21.82 8.11
C PRO A 203 4.38 -22.61 6.80
N GLU A 204 3.51 -22.33 5.84
CA GLU A 204 3.49 -22.98 4.55
C GLU A 204 4.34 -22.20 3.55
N LYS A 205 5.17 -22.92 2.79
CA LYS A 205 6.03 -22.33 1.75
C LYS A 205 5.52 -22.74 0.37
N PHE A 206 5.64 -21.83 -0.57
CA PHE A 206 5.28 -22.10 -1.96
C PHE A 206 6.27 -23.10 -2.57
N ALA A 207 5.72 -24.13 -3.19
CA ALA A 207 6.46 -25.06 -4.04
C ALA A 207 5.94 -24.92 -5.47
N ALA A 208 6.83 -24.61 -6.39
CA ALA A 208 6.47 -24.54 -7.80
C ALA A 208 6.11 -25.95 -8.31
N PRO A 209 5.09 -26.09 -9.17
CA PRO A 209 4.80 -27.36 -9.83
C PRO A 209 6.01 -27.89 -10.58
N ALA A 210 6.13 -29.21 -10.63
CA ALA A 210 7.20 -29.88 -11.38
C ALA A 210 7.11 -29.52 -12.88
N LYS A 211 8.22 -29.68 -13.58
CA LYS A 211 8.26 -29.46 -15.04
C LYS A 211 7.23 -30.37 -15.73
N GLY A 212 6.32 -29.77 -16.48
CA GLY A 212 5.25 -30.49 -17.20
C GLY A 212 3.99 -30.74 -16.37
N GLU A 213 4.02 -30.60 -15.05
CA GLU A 213 2.85 -30.83 -14.17
C GLU A 213 1.67 -29.91 -14.51
N LEU A 214 1.92 -28.65 -14.86
CA LEU A 214 0.85 -27.73 -15.25
C LEU A 214 0.01 -28.20 -16.45
N ALA A 215 0.58 -29.02 -17.33
CA ALA A 215 -0.10 -29.58 -18.49
C ALA A 215 -1.04 -30.74 -18.13
N THR A 216 -0.96 -31.28 -16.92
CA THR A 216 -1.84 -32.38 -16.46
C THR A 216 -3.14 -31.90 -15.84
N TYR A 217 -3.26 -30.58 -15.55
CA TYR A 217 -4.48 -30.02 -14.99
C TYR A 217 -5.52 -29.78 -16.07
N HIS A 218 -6.75 -30.14 -15.77
CA HIS A 218 -7.94 -29.90 -16.60
C HIS A 218 -8.93 -29.01 -15.87
N TYR A 219 -9.63 -28.14 -16.61
CA TYR A 219 -10.67 -27.29 -16.04
C TYR A 219 -11.74 -28.14 -15.34
N PRO A 220 -12.15 -27.80 -14.10
CA PRO A 220 -11.82 -26.59 -13.31
C PRO A 220 -10.67 -26.75 -12.32
N ASP A 221 -9.94 -27.87 -12.30
CA ASP A 221 -8.91 -28.15 -11.32
C ASP A 221 -7.75 -27.18 -11.41
N LEU A 222 -7.19 -26.78 -10.26
CA LEU A 222 -6.06 -25.84 -10.18
C LEU A 222 -4.87 -26.48 -9.43
N PRO A 223 -3.65 -26.12 -9.81
CA PRO A 223 -2.47 -26.45 -9.01
C PRO A 223 -2.58 -25.86 -7.60
N ARG A 224 -1.83 -26.44 -6.67
CA ARG A 224 -1.73 -25.92 -5.31
C ARG A 224 -1.24 -24.45 -5.34
N GLN A 225 -1.99 -23.57 -4.70
CA GLN A 225 -1.71 -22.12 -4.70
C GLN A 225 -1.21 -21.59 -3.34
N ALA A 226 -1.06 -22.49 -2.37
CA ALA A 226 -0.69 -22.11 -1.03
C ALA A 226 0.82 -21.79 -0.91
N GLY A 227 1.20 -21.04 0.13
CA GLY A 227 2.59 -20.80 0.50
C GLY A 227 3.23 -19.52 -0.03
N ASP A 228 2.54 -18.75 -0.87
CA ASP A 228 2.91 -17.37 -1.22
C ASP A 228 1.65 -16.49 -1.32
N ILE A 229 1.84 -15.21 -1.08
CA ILE A 229 0.81 -14.17 -1.21
C ILE A 229 0.94 -13.39 -2.52
N VAL A 230 1.92 -13.75 -3.34
CA VAL A 230 2.15 -13.26 -4.70
C VAL A 230 1.83 -14.38 -5.67
N GLY A 231 1.08 -14.01 -6.70
CA GLY A 231 0.77 -14.92 -7.81
C GLY A 231 -0.41 -15.84 -7.56
N LYS A 232 -0.90 -16.37 -8.66
CA LYS A 232 -2.00 -17.35 -8.70
C LYS A 232 -1.97 -18.15 -10.00
N TYR A 233 -2.60 -19.33 -9.98
CA TYR A 233 -3.01 -20.05 -11.17
C TYR A 233 -4.51 -19.81 -11.38
N PHE A 234 -4.93 -19.66 -12.64
CA PHE A 234 -6.32 -19.42 -12.98
C PHE A 234 -6.64 -19.87 -14.40
N TRP A 235 -7.89 -20.22 -14.64
CA TRP A 235 -8.37 -20.56 -15.97
C TRP A 235 -8.85 -19.31 -16.70
N GLN A 236 -8.48 -19.20 -17.97
CA GLN A 236 -8.91 -18.12 -18.84
C GLN A 236 -9.26 -18.69 -20.23
N LYS A 237 -10.37 -18.23 -20.81
CA LYS A 237 -10.70 -18.55 -22.19
C LYS A 237 -9.70 -17.93 -23.16
N ASN A 238 -9.20 -18.71 -24.10
CA ASN A 238 -8.42 -18.22 -25.24
C ASN A 238 -9.37 -17.59 -26.30
N LYS A 239 -8.82 -17.17 -27.43
CA LYS A 239 -9.61 -16.55 -28.51
C LYS A 239 -10.58 -17.53 -29.15
N GLU A 240 -10.30 -18.80 -29.11
CA GLU A 240 -11.08 -19.92 -29.63
C GLU A 240 -12.18 -20.37 -28.65
N GLY A 241 -12.21 -19.80 -27.43
CA GLY A 241 -13.18 -20.12 -26.39
C GLY A 241 -12.77 -21.29 -25.48
N GLU A 242 -11.60 -21.88 -25.68
CA GLU A 242 -11.10 -22.99 -24.86
C GLU A 242 -10.48 -22.48 -23.55
N MET A 243 -10.63 -23.26 -22.48
CA MET A 243 -10.04 -22.93 -21.19
C MET A 243 -8.54 -23.26 -21.18
N GLN A 244 -7.73 -22.25 -20.88
CA GLN A 244 -6.29 -22.38 -20.73
C GLN A 244 -5.87 -22.04 -19.30
N LEU A 245 -5.05 -22.90 -18.69
CA LEU A 245 -4.43 -22.61 -17.41
C LEU A 245 -3.37 -21.50 -17.57
N LYS A 246 -3.53 -20.42 -16.83
CA LYS A 246 -2.62 -19.29 -16.81
C LYS A 246 -1.94 -19.16 -15.45
N THR A 247 -0.74 -18.60 -15.47
CA THR A 247 0.05 -18.30 -14.27
C THR A 247 0.25 -16.79 -14.18
N ASP A 248 -0.14 -16.21 -13.07
CA ASP A 248 0.33 -14.91 -12.62
C ASP A 248 1.36 -15.17 -11.52
N CYS A 249 2.56 -14.67 -11.66
CA CYS A 249 3.64 -14.80 -10.67
C CYS A 249 4.11 -13.43 -10.17
N ILE A 250 3.40 -12.35 -10.51
CA ILE A 250 3.79 -10.95 -10.34
C ILE A 250 2.90 -10.23 -9.34
N HIS A 251 1.57 -10.32 -9.54
CA HIS A 251 0.60 -9.58 -8.74
C HIS A 251 0.28 -10.30 -7.42
N LEU A 252 -0.16 -9.54 -6.44
CA LEU A 252 -0.69 -10.10 -5.19
C LEU A 252 -1.93 -10.94 -5.48
N ASN A 253 -2.08 -12.03 -4.75
CA ASN A 253 -3.37 -12.72 -4.64
C ASN A 253 -4.21 -12.07 -3.52
N ASN A 254 -5.42 -12.58 -3.29
CA ASN A 254 -6.34 -12.01 -2.31
C ASN A 254 -5.72 -11.84 -0.91
N TYR A 255 -4.83 -12.73 -0.50
CA TYR A 255 -4.13 -12.64 0.79
C TYR A 255 -3.13 -11.48 0.80
N GLY A 256 -2.37 -11.35 -0.28
CA GLY A 256 -1.41 -10.26 -0.45
C GLY A 256 -2.08 -8.89 -0.59
N GLU A 257 -3.20 -8.81 -1.30
CA GLU A 257 -3.98 -7.56 -1.43
C GLU A 257 -4.53 -7.09 -0.08
N TYR A 258 -4.96 -8.04 0.79
CA TYR A 258 -5.38 -7.69 2.14
C TYR A 258 -4.20 -7.21 3.00
N LEU A 259 -3.05 -7.90 2.95
CA LEU A 259 -1.84 -7.43 3.64
C LEU A 259 -1.43 -6.04 3.15
N GLN A 260 -1.43 -5.79 1.85
CA GLN A 260 -1.15 -4.47 1.28
C GLN A 260 -2.10 -3.42 1.88
N ALA A 261 -3.40 -3.69 1.92
CA ALA A 261 -4.38 -2.76 2.49
C ALA A 261 -4.11 -2.47 3.98
N CYS A 262 -3.70 -3.48 4.76
CA CYS A 262 -3.33 -3.31 6.17
C CYS A 262 -2.08 -2.40 6.33
N VAL A 263 -1.05 -2.59 5.50
CA VAL A 263 0.16 -1.75 5.50
C VAL A 263 -0.19 -0.30 5.15
N TRP A 264 -1.02 -0.11 4.12
CA TRP A 264 -1.44 1.21 3.71
C TRP A 264 -2.32 1.89 4.75
N PHE A 265 -3.23 1.17 5.39
CA PHE A 265 -4.02 1.70 6.51
C PHE A 265 -3.11 2.23 7.62
N ALA A 266 -2.16 1.42 8.07
CA ALA A 266 -1.25 1.81 9.15
C ALA A 266 -0.41 3.04 8.78
N PHE A 267 0.03 3.15 7.53
CA PHE A 267 0.76 4.32 7.04
C PHE A 267 -0.11 5.56 6.92
N LEU A 268 -1.30 5.45 6.33
CA LEU A 268 -2.18 6.59 6.02
C LEU A 268 -2.79 7.22 7.28
N PHE A 269 -3.23 6.37 8.19
CA PHE A 269 -3.93 6.83 9.40
C PHE A 269 -3.01 7.00 10.62
N ASP A 270 -1.76 6.55 10.50
CA ASP A 270 -0.80 6.48 11.61
C ASP A 270 -1.39 5.75 12.83
N ARG A 271 -2.03 4.60 12.56
CA ARG A 271 -2.67 3.73 13.52
C ARG A 271 -2.19 2.30 13.32
N PRO A 272 -2.17 1.47 14.39
CA PRO A 272 -1.85 0.06 14.24
C PRO A 272 -2.83 -0.65 13.28
N ALA A 273 -2.30 -1.48 12.38
CA ALA A 273 -3.13 -2.32 11.53
C ALA A 273 -3.96 -3.33 12.35
N THR A 274 -3.53 -3.62 13.58
CA THR A 274 -4.28 -4.45 14.54
C THR A 274 -5.60 -3.83 15.00
N ASP A 275 -5.84 -2.54 14.77
CA ASP A 275 -7.13 -1.89 14.98
C ASP A 275 -8.19 -2.28 13.93
N ILE A 276 -7.77 -2.81 12.79
CA ILE A 276 -8.66 -3.21 11.69
C ILE A 276 -9.57 -4.35 12.15
N THR A 277 -10.88 -4.17 12.00
CA THR A 277 -11.89 -5.19 12.34
C THR A 277 -12.37 -6.00 11.14
N TYR A 278 -12.14 -5.51 9.91
CA TYR A 278 -12.53 -6.22 8.68
C TYR A 278 -11.65 -7.43 8.42
N THR A 279 -12.29 -8.57 8.17
CA THR A 279 -11.67 -9.81 7.68
C THR A 279 -12.32 -10.22 6.36
N PRO A 280 -11.55 -10.47 5.29
CA PRO A 280 -12.12 -10.96 4.02
C PRO A 280 -12.90 -12.28 4.19
N PRO A 281 -14.03 -12.49 3.48
CA PRO A 281 -14.88 -13.67 3.66
C PRO A 281 -14.16 -15.03 3.49
N ASN A 282 -13.14 -15.07 2.63
CA ASN A 282 -12.38 -16.30 2.34
C ASN A 282 -11.05 -16.37 3.11
N MET A 283 -10.95 -15.66 4.24
CA MET A 283 -9.77 -15.64 5.09
C MET A 283 -10.16 -15.94 6.54
N SER A 284 -9.44 -16.84 7.21
CA SER A 284 -9.68 -17.06 8.64
C SER A 284 -9.22 -15.84 9.45
N GLU A 285 -9.90 -15.59 10.58
CA GLU A 285 -9.54 -14.48 11.48
C GLU A 285 -8.10 -14.60 11.99
N ALA A 286 -7.64 -15.82 12.27
CA ALA A 286 -6.26 -16.07 12.69
C ALA A 286 -5.25 -15.61 11.61
N ARG A 287 -5.54 -15.86 10.33
CA ARG A 287 -4.68 -15.41 9.22
C ARG A 287 -4.76 -13.89 9.03
N ALA A 288 -5.95 -13.30 9.10
CA ALA A 288 -6.14 -11.86 9.03
C ALA A 288 -5.38 -11.14 10.15
N LYS A 289 -5.50 -11.62 11.39
CA LYS A 289 -4.74 -11.11 12.55
C LYS A 289 -3.24 -11.19 12.32
N LYS A 290 -2.74 -12.30 11.76
CA LYS A 290 -1.31 -12.43 11.43
C LYS A 290 -0.86 -11.40 10.41
N PHE A 291 -1.65 -11.13 9.37
CA PHE A 291 -1.33 -10.12 8.37
C PHE A 291 -1.36 -8.69 8.94
N ARG A 292 -2.29 -8.37 9.82
CA ARG A 292 -2.30 -7.09 10.56
C ARG A 292 -1.03 -6.91 11.37
N GLN A 293 -0.58 -7.94 12.09
CA GLN A 293 0.69 -7.91 12.83
C GLN A 293 1.92 -7.74 11.92
N ILE A 294 1.94 -8.40 10.76
CA ILE A 294 3.02 -8.25 9.77
C ILE A 294 3.03 -6.81 9.22
N ALA A 295 1.86 -6.22 8.98
CA ALA A 295 1.75 -4.84 8.54
C ALA A 295 2.38 -3.88 9.58
N ASP A 296 2.02 -4.00 10.86
CA ASP A 296 2.60 -3.20 11.95
C ASP A 296 4.12 -3.40 12.05
N GLN A 297 4.59 -4.63 11.91
CA GLN A 297 6.01 -4.97 11.91
C GLN A 297 6.76 -4.30 10.75
N SER A 298 6.18 -4.29 9.56
CA SER A 298 6.79 -3.64 8.39
C SER A 298 6.89 -2.12 8.53
N ILE A 299 5.87 -1.49 9.12
CA ILE A 299 5.88 -0.05 9.45
C ILE A 299 6.97 0.26 10.50
N ALA A 300 7.06 -0.54 11.54
CA ALA A 300 8.11 -0.36 12.56
C ALA A 300 9.52 -0.49 11.95
N GLN A 301 9.73 -1.49 11.11
CA GLN A 301 11.02 -1.74 10.46
C GLN A 301 11.45 -0.57 9.55
N ILE A 302 10.56 -0.02 8.74
CA ILE A 302 10.93 1.11 7.86
C ILE A 302 11.18 2.39 8.64
N ARG A 303 10.44 2.63 9.73
CA ARG A 303 10.66 3.77 10.62
C ARG A 303 12.03 3.70 11.29
N GLN A 304 12.44 2.53 11.77
CA GLN A 304 13.77 2.33 12.36
C GLN A 304 14.89 2.56 11.34
N THR A 305 14.70 2.09 10.10
CA THR A 305 15.66 2.32 9.00
C THR A 305 15.84 3.80 8.72
N ASN A 306 14.76 4.58 8.71
CA ASN A 306 14.81 6.02 8.47
C ASN A 306 15.54 6.77 9.59
N ILE A 307 15.33 6.40 10.87
CA ILE A 307 16.04 6.99 12.01
C ILE A 307 17.55 6.76 11.87
N ASN A 308 17.97 5.54 11.59
CA ASN A 308 19.39 5.18 11.45
C ASN A 308 20.08 5.90 10.27
N ASN A 309 19.33 6.23 9.21
CA ASN A 309 19.86 6.96 8.06
C ASN A 309 19.96 8.47 8.29
N THR A 310 19.21 9.04 9.22
CA THR A 310 19.24 10.47 9.58
C THR A 310 20.39 10.77 10.56
N GLN A 311 20.90 9.75 11.25
CA GLN A 311 22.00 9.88 12.22
C GLN A 311 23.40 9.68 11.61
N LYS A 312 23.49 9.34 10.34
CA LYS A 312 24.73 9.23 9.55
C LYS A 312 24.90 10.44 8.64
#